data_69f396c86ac9341893c89885610094b6
#
_entry.id   69f396c86ac9341893c89885610094b6
#
_cell.length_a   1.000
_cell.length_b   1.000
_cell.length_c   1.000
_cell.angle_alpha   90.00
_cell.angle_beta   90.00
_cell.angle_gamma   90.00
#
_symmetry.space_group_name_H-M   'P 1'
#
loop_
_entity.id
_entity.type
_entity.pdbx_description
1 polymer ?
#
loop_
_entity_poly.entity_id
_entity_poly.type
_entity_poly.pdbx_seq_one_letter_code
_entity_poly.pdbx_strand_id
1 'polypeptide(L)'
;EDNAYTRFLKDDLNIEVVYDWIASSSDYDEKMNLCIGSGTIPEMMNVNATQYRALLKYDMIQPLDQYFEDYASDKLKGFVESGGEELKKCISNDKGEMMAIPAPSMMVGEMNEMWIRQDWLDNLGLEAPRTWDEMAAVAEAFVTQDPDGNGEADTIGILGPGNSNHINDIGDNQFGLDPLFHSFQSYPQYWLQDEDGTVKYGSIQPETRTALEKIQKLYTDKLIDPEMLVRSNCQETVLSGKVGIFFGPWWSGYTVGDAILAGEADWRAYFTPLSEDGNYYTHMPDPTSKYVVVSKSCKNPEAAFKMINYLVANEQQWTDDGITSSEMSCADFYPLWNGYDNADEIEVSCETLEKYLAGEITMDDVDFSQHKLLKSDMEAVTELKKEPYDDFSLDKWNLDSDLAKTNLPRLVSLLVGAAPYVHDKYVPVYNAYSGQTETMQAKWANLKKME
;
A
#
# COMPACT_ATOMS: atom_id res chain seq x y z
N GLU A 1 -28.62 -3.55 9.15
CA GLU A 1 -28.36 -3.99 10.53
C GLU A 1 -28.34 -5.52 10.65
N ASP A 2 -29.41 -6.22 10.24
CA ASP A 2 -29.44 -7.70 10.26
C ASP A 2 -28.80 -8.25 8.97
N ASN A 3 -27.66 -8.88 9.10
CA ASN A 3 -26.93 -9.51 8.00
C ASN A 3 -26.31 -10.85 8.46
N ALA A 4 -25.66 -11.58 7.56
CA ALA A 4 -25.06 -12.87 7.89
C ALA A 4 -24.04 -12.75 9.03
N TYR A 5 -23.19 -11.74 9.00
CA TYR A 5 -22.11 -11.55 9.97
C TYR A 5 -22.64 -11.21 11.36
N THR A 6 -23.63 -10.32 11.48
CA THR A 6 -24.22 -9.99 12.79
C THR A 6 -24.97 -11.18 13.40
N ARG A 7 -25.55 -12.07 12.55
CA ARG A 7 -26.13 -13.32 13.03
C ARG A 7 -25.07 -14.30 13.53
N PHE A 8 -23.94 -14.47 12.82
CA PHE A 8 -22.82 -15.28 13.29
C PHE A 8 -22.27 -14.79 14.65
N LEU A 9 -22.07 -13.48 14.80
CA LEU A 9 -21.63 -12.92 16.08
C LEU A 9 -22.59 -13.22 17.22
N LYS A 10 -23.91 -13.18 16.95
CA LYS A 10 -24.92 -13.50 17.95
C LYS A 10 -24.96 -15.00 18.28
N ASP A 11 -24.97 -15.86 17.27
CA ASP A 11 -25.17 -17.29 17.43
C ASP A 11 -23.92 -17.97 18.01
N ASP A 12 -22.71 -17.61 17.55
CA ASP A 12 -21.46 -18.25 17.92
C ASP A 12 -20.78 -17.61 19.13
N LEU A 13 -20.88 -16.29 19.27
CA LEU A 13 -20.20 -15.54 20.33
C LEU A 13 -21.12 -14.96 21.39
N ASN A 14 -22.44 -15.06 21.21
CA ASN A 14 -23.46 -14.41 22.04
C ASN A 14 -23.26 -12.89 22.13
N ILE A 15 -22.82 -12.26 21.00
CA ILE A 15 -22.65 -10.82 20.87
C ILE A 15 -23.78 -10.27 19.98
N GLU A 16 -24.65 -9.45 20.54
CA GLU A 16 -25.69 -8.75 19.80
C GLU A 16 -25.19 -7.36 19.42
N VAL A 17 -25.02 -7.11 18.11
CA VAL A 17 -24.57 -5.82 17.58
C VAL A 17 -25.74 -4.86 17.47
N VAL A 18 -25.63 -3.70 18.11
CA VAL A 18 -26.58 -2.60 18.03
C VAL A 18 -25.86 -1.38 17.48
N TYR A 19 -26.32 -0.87 16.35
CA TYR A 19 -25.74 0.33 15.75
C TYR A 19 -26.41 1.58 16.31
N ASP A 20 -25.65 2.46 16.94
CA ASP A 20 -26.14 3.76 17.39
C ASP A 20 -26.57 4.63 16.21
N TRP A 21 -25.88 4.45 15.07
CA TRP A 21 -26.18 5.11 13.79
C TRP A 21 -25.51 4.38 12.63
N ILE A 22 -25.98 4.65 11.42
CA ILE A 22 -25.41 4.20 10.15
C ILE A 22 -25.22 5.44 9.27
N ALA A 23 -24.09 5.51 8.56
CA ALA A 23 -23.78 6.57 7.62
C ALA A 23 -23.14 5.99 6.38
N SER A 24 -23.17 6.74 5.26
CA SER A 24 -22.35 6.40 4.09
C SER A 24 -20.85 6.55 4.42
N SER A 25 -19.97 5.93 3.65
CA SER A 25 -18.53 6.10 3.82
C SER A 25 -18.09 7.56 3.73
N SER A 26 -18.72 8.35 2.86
CA SER A 26 -18.46 9.79 2.71
C SER A 26 -18.90 10.63 3.94
N ASP A 27 -19.90 10.19 4.69
CA ASP A 27 -20.49 10.95 5.81
C ASP A 27 -20.01 10.43 7.18
N TYR A 28 -19.31 9.29 7.19
CA TYR A 28 -18.90 8.60 8.42
C TYR A 28 -18.03 9.49 9.32
N ASP A 29 -17.02 10.11 8.76
CA ASP A 29 -16.08 10.94 9.51
C ASP A 29 -16.76 12.18 10.10
N GLU A 30 -17.65 12.84 9.37
CA GLU A 30 -18.43 13.97 9.89
C GLU A 30 -19.32 13.53 11.05
N LYS A 31 -20.02 12.40 10.91
CA LYS A 31 -20.88 11.85 11.94
C LYS A 31 -20.10 11.47 13.20
N MET A 32 -18.94 10.79 13.02
CA MET A 32 -18.07 10.44 14.14
C MET A 32 -17.52 11.69 14.87
N ASN A 33 -17.10 12.70 14.12
CA ASN A 33 -16.64 13.97 14.70
C ASN A 33 -17.74 14.67 15.54
N LEU A 34 -19.01 14.61 15.11
CA LEU A 34 -20.15 15.11 15.89
C LEU A 34 -20.34 14.30 17.18
N CYS A 35 -20.21 12.96 17.14
CA CYS A 35 -20.29 12.11 18.33
C CYS A 35 -19.18 12.44 19.33
N ILE A 36 -17.94 12.59 18.85
CA ILE A 36 -16.79 12.96 19.70
C ILE A 36 -17.01 14.35 20.31
N GLY A 37 -17.41 15.33 19.50
CA GLY A 37 -17.64 16.71 19.94
C GLY A 37 -18.78 16.85 20.95
N SER A 38 -19.81 15.99 20.86
CA SER A 38 -20.94 15.97 21.84
C SER A 38 -20.63 15.15 23.10
N GLY A 39 -19.56 14.38 23.13
CA GLY A 39 -19.23 13.46 24.21
C GLY A 39 -20.08 12.19 24.24
N THR A 40 -20.84 11.91 23.17
CA THR A 40 -21.75 10.76 23.09
C THR A 40 -21.19 9.80 22.01
N ILE A 41 -20.28 8.89 22.40
CA ILE A 41 -19.65 7.94 21.53
C ILE A 41 -20.19 6.52 21.73
N PRO A 42 -20.20 5.67 20.68
CA PRO A 42 -20.50 4.24 20.81
C PRO A 42 -19.57 3.50 21.78
N GLU A 43 -19.97 2.33 22.23
CA GLU A 43 -19.11 1.48 23.08
C GLU A 43 -17.82 1.07 22.38
N MET A 44 -17.89 0.76 21.09
CA MET A 44 -16.76 0.38 20.23
C MET A 44 -16.89 1.10 18.90
N MET A 45 -15.77 1.53 18.33
CA MET A 45 -15.79 2.25 17.06
C MET A 45 -14.47 2.13 16.33
N ASN A 46 -14.55 2.23 15.00
CA ASN A 46 -13.40 2.34 14.12
C ASN A 46 -13.18 3.81 13.78
N VAL A 47 -12.00 4.35 14.05
CA VAL A 47 -11.70 5.78 13.91
C VAL A 47 -10.39 5.99 13.16
N ASN A 48 -10.25 7.18 12.54
CA ASN A 48 -8.99 7.60 11.92
C ASN A 48 -8.03 8.23 12.96
N ALA A 49 -6.80 8.50 12.56
CA ALA A 49 -5.76 9.05 13.44
C ALA A 49 -6.16 10.39 14.10
N THR A 50 -6.87 11.27 13.40
CA THR A 50 -7.34 12.56 13.92
C THR A 50 -8.39 12.38 15.02
N GLN A 51 -9.34 11.49 14.79
CA GLN A 51 -10.39 11.13 15.75
C GLN A 51 -9.79 10.41 16.97
N TYR A 52 -8.86 9.49 16.75
CA TYR A 52 -8.14 8.80 17.82
C TYR A 52 -7.41 9.78 18.75
N ARG A 53 -6.68 10.76 18.20
CA ARG A 53 -6.05 11.82 19.01
C ARG A 53 -7.04 12.63 19.82
N ALA A 54 -8.21 12.98 19.26
CA ALA A 54 -9.24 13.69 19.97
C ALA A 54 -9.80 12.86 21.14
N LEU A 55 -10.05 11.57 20.91
CA LEU A 55 -10.53 10.64 21.93
C LEU A 55 -9.54 10.46 23.09
N LEU A 56 -8.24 10.37 22.80
CA LEU A 56 -7.18 10.36 23.81
C LEU A 56 -7.17 11.67 24.61
N LYS A 57 -7.16 12.80 23.92
CA LYS A 57 -7.11 14.13 24.54
C LYS A 57 -8.29 14.38 25.49
N TYR A 58 -9.49 13.95 25.11
CA TYR A 58 -10.71 14.11 25.92
C TYR A 58 -10.94 12.96 26.89
N ASP A 59 -9.99 12.03 27.00
CA ASP A 59 -10.02 10.91 27.96
C ASP A 59 -11.30 10.04 27.82
N MET A 60 -11.71 9.77 26.58
CA MET A 60 -12.98 9.09 26.26
C MET A 60 -12.86 7.58 26.10
N ILE A 61 -11.67 7.05 25.85
CA ILE A 61 -11.39 5.64 25.61
C ILE A 61 -10.54 5.02 26.70
N GLN A 62 -10.57 3.69 26.83
CA GLN A 62 -9.90 2.95 27.89
C GLN A 62 -8.69 2.16 27.38
N PRO A 63 -7.69 1.87 28.27
CA PRO A 63 -6.56 0.99 27.96
C PRO A 63 -7.02 -0.42 27.64
N LEU A 64 -6.30 -1.10 26.74
CA LEU A 64 -6.64 -2.41 26.21
C LEU A 64 -5.58 -3.48 26.48
N ASP A 65 -4.45 -3.17 27.11
CA ASP A 65 -3.31 -4.09 27.32
C ASP A 65 -3.74 -5.44 27.89
N GLN A 66 -4.46 -5.44 29.00
CA GLN A 66 -4.88 -6.67 29.65
C GLN A 66 -5.85 -7.49 28.78
N TYR A 67 -6.74 -6.79 28.06
CA TYR A 67 -7.69 -7.46 27.15
C TYR A 67 -6.97 -8.03 25.92
N PHE A 68 -5.94 -7.35 25.42
CA PHE A 68 -5.11 -7.84 24.35
C PHE A 68 -4.39 -9.13 24.77
N GLU A 69 -3.77 -9.16 25.94
CA GLU A 69 -3.08 -10.35 26.45
C GLU A 69 -4.03 -11.55 26.65
N ASP A 70 -5.21 -11.28 27.24
CA ASP A 70 -6.14 -12.32 27.64
C ASP A 70 -7.02 -12.84 26.50
N TYR A 71 -7.33 -12.00 25.49
CA TYR A 71 -8.34 -12.31 24.48
C TYR A 71 -7.88 -12.22 23.01
N ALA A 72 -6.77 -11.56 22.69
CA ALA A 72 -6.27 -11.57 21.33
C ALA A 72 -5.80 -12.96 20.94
N SER A 73 -6.21 -13.44 19.75
CA SER A 73 -5.70 -14.69 19.18
C SER A 73 -4.22 -14.56 18.82
N ASP A 74 -3.50 -15.69 18.72
CA ASP A 74 -2.10 -15.68 18.31
C ASP A 74 -1.93 -15.00 16.93
N LYS A 75 -2.89 -15.17 16.04
CA LYS A 75 -2.89 -14.51 14.73
C LYS A 75 -3.01 -12.99 14.84
N LEU A 76 -3.94 -12.49 15.65
CA LEU A 76 -4.06 -11.03 15.88
C LEU A 76 -2.83 -10.47 16.61
N LYS A 77 -2.24 -11.22 17.54
CA LYS A 77 -0.97 -10.83 18.19
C LYS A 77 0.15 -10.75 17.17
N GLY A 78 0.27 -11.73 16.27
CA GLY A 78 1.23 -11.72 15.17
C GLY A 78 1.10 -10.50 14.26
N PHE A 79 -0.11 -10.11 13.89
CA PHE A 79 -0.34 -8.89 13.10
C PHE A 79 0.17 -7.64 13.82
N VAL A 80 -0.13 -7.47 15.11
CA VAL A 80 0.33 -6.31 15.87
C VAL A 80 1.86 -6.32 16.06
N GLU A 81 2.45 -7.50 16.26
CA GLU A 81 3.90 -7.66 16.41
C GLU A 81 4.65 -7.33 15.12
N SER A 82 4.12 -7.73 13.95
CA SER A 82 4.73 -7.45 12.64
C SER A 82 4.86 -5.96 12.34
N GLY A 83 3.99 -5.10 12.89
CA GLY A 83 4.06 -3.65 12.74
C GLY A 83 5.15 -2.96 13.58
N GLY A 84 5.84 -3.71 14.46
CA GLY A 84 7.02 -3.24 15.20
C GLY A 84 6.77 -2.08 16.16
N GLU A 85 7.86 -1.37 16.48
CA GLU A 85 7.83 -0.30 17.49
C GLU A 85 7.06 0.95 17.02
N GLU A 86 7.05 1.24 15.73
CA GLU A 86 6.34 2.41 15.20
C GLU A 86 4.82 2.21 15.33
N LEU A 87 4.31 1.01 15.05
CA LEU A 87 2.90 0.69 15.28
C LEU A 87 2.54 0.77 16.76
N LYS A 88 3.38 0.23 17.65
CA LYS A 88 3.16 0.31 19.09
C LYS A 88 3.08 1.75 19.59
N LYS A 89 3.94 2.63 19.10
CA LYS A 89 3.88 4.07 19.41
C LYS A 89 2.59 4.71 18.94
N CYS A 90 2.13 4.38 17.72
CA CYS A 90 0.89 4.93 17.15
C CYS A 90 -0.35 4.59 17.97
N ILE A 91 -0.42 3.40 18.55
CA ILE A 91 -1.60 2.91 19.29
C ILE A 91 -1.52 3.13 20.80
N SER A 92 -0.43 3.72 21.30
CA SER A 92 -0.21 3.93 22.73
C SER A 92 -0.48 5.38 23.15
N ASN A 93 -0.81 5.56 24.42
CA ASN A 93 -0.83 6.88 25.05
C ASN A 93 0.55 7.25 25.61
N ASP A 94 0.67 8.45 26.20
CA ASP A 94 1.92 8.96 26.80
C ASP A 94 2.48 8.10 27.95
N LYS A 95 1.71 7.15 28.47
CA LYS A 95 2.14 6.21 29.50
C LYS A 95 2.61 4.88 28.92
N GLY A 96 2.51 4.70 27.61
CA GLY A 96 2.80 3.45 26.92
C GLY A 96 1.69 2.40 27.01
N GLU A 97 0.47 2.80 27.45
CA GLU A 97 -0.68 1.91 27.48
C GLU A 97 -1.31 1.79 26.09
N MET A 98 -1.63 0.59 25.66
CA MET A 98 -2.32 0.31 24.39
C MET A 98 -3.76 0.85 24.45
N MET A 99 -4.12 1.76 23.54
CA MET A 99 -5.41 2.45 23.52
C MET A 99 -6.29 2.07 22.34
N ALA A 100 -5.76 1.32 21.38
CA ALA A 100 -6.49 0.89 20.18
C ALA A 100 -6.01 -0.47 19.69
N ILE A 101 -6.88 -1.22 19.02
CA ILE A 101 -6.53 -2.40 18.23
C ILE A 101 -6.28 -1.90 16.81
N PRO A 102 -5.05 -1.99 16.28
CA PRO A 102 -4.73 -1.52 14.94
C PRO A 102 -5.08 -2.57 13.88
N ALA A 103 -5.23 -2.11 12.63
CA ALA A 103 -4.97 -2.91 11.46
C ALA A 103 -3.62 -2.43 10.89
N PRO A 104 -2.55 -3.21 11.01
CA PRO A 104 -1.24 -2.77 10.54
C PRO A 104 -1.25 -2.45 9.04
N SER A 105 -0.63 -1.34 8.67
CA SER A 105 -0.39 -1.05 7.25
C SER A 105 0.71 -1.99 6.74
N MET A 106 0.54 -2.52 5.55
CA MET A 106 1.65 -3.13 4.82
C MET A 106 2.60 -1.99 4.42
N MET A 107 3.76 -1.92 5.09
CA MET A 107 4.64 -0.76 4.99
C MET A 107 5.10 -0.50 3.56
N VAL A 108 5.30 -1.55 2.77
CA VAL A 108 5.66 -1.46 1.35
C VAL A 108 4.48 -1.21 0.41
N GLY A 109 3.24 -1.25 0.92
CA GLY A 109 2.03 -1.15 0.09
C GLY A 109 1.85 0.17 -0.64
N GLU A 110 2.41 1.25 -0.09
CA GLU A 110 2.30 2.61 -0.60
C GLU A 110 3.63 3.18 -1.14
N MET A 111 4.70 2.38 -1.13
CA MET A 111 6.00 2.80 -1.67
C MET A 111 6.01 2.61 -3.17
N ASN A 112 6.22 3.68 -3.92
CA ASN A 112 6.37 3.61 -5.37
C ASN A 112 7.82 3.28 -5.74
N GLU A 113 7.98 2.51 -6.79
CA GLU A 113 9.23 2.16 -7.46
C GLU A 113 9.11 2.39 -8.96
N MET A 114 10.21 2.35 -9.68
CA MET A 114 10.20 2.48 -11.12
C MET A 114 9.89 1.12 -11.76
N TRP A 115 8.80 1.06 -12.52
CA TRP A 115 8.50 -0.03 -13.45
C TRP A 115 8.95 0.35 -14.85
N ILE A 116 9.76 -0.52 -15.50
CA ILE A 116 10.38 -0.25 -16.79
C ILE A 116 10.28 -1.44 -17.73
N ARG A 117 10.15 -1.17 -19.02
CA ARG A 117 10.16 -2.16 -20.11
C ARG A 117 11.57 -2.71 -20.33
N GLN A 118 11.83 -3.91 -19.83
CA GLN A 118 13.11 -4.60 -20.00
C GLN A 118 13.36 -4.95 -21.47
N ASP A 119 12.34 -5.44 -22.16
CA ASP A 119 12.42 -5.74 -23.58
C ASP A 119 12.79 -4.51 -24.44
N TRP A 120 12.37 -3.31 -24.05
CA TRP A 120 12.78 -2.08 -24.73
C TRP A 120 14.24 -1.70 -24.43
N LEU A 121 14.67 -1.91 -23.19
CA LEU A 121 16.10 -1.75 -22.85
C LEU A 121 16.96 -2.70 -23.67
N ASP A 122 16.58 -3.98 -23.76
CA ASP A 122 17.30 -5.01 -24.51
C ASP A 122 17.33 -4.69 -26.01
N ASN A 123 16.21 -4.27 -26.59
CA ASN A 123 16.12 -3.88 -28.00
C ASN A 123 17.05 -2.72 -28.36
N LEU A 124 17.24 -1.78 -27.44
CA LEU A 124 18.11 -0.61 -27.63
C LEU A 124 19.54 -0.83 -27.10
N GLY A 125 19.82 -1.98 -26.45
CA GLY A 125 21.12 -2.27 -25.85
C GLY A 125 21.45 -1.34 -24.67
N LEU A 126 20.43 -0.97 -23.89
CA LEU A 126 20.54 -0.10 -22.71
C LEU A 126 20.48 -0.93 -21.42
N GLU A 127 21.13 -0.42 -20.38
CA GLU A 127 21.02 -0.94 -19.02
C GLU A 127 19.90 -0.21 -18.25
N ALA A 128 19.35 -0.88 -17.23
CA ALA A 128 18.36 -0.25 -16.34
C ALA A 128 18.98 0.97 -15.64
N PRO A 129 18.31 2.15 -15.68
CA PRO A 129 18.88 3.37 -15.14
C PRO A 129 18.90 3.33 -13.61
N ARG A 130 19.91 3.94 -13.00
CA ARG A 130 20.04 4.06 -11.55
C ARG A 130 19.91 5.50 -11.07
N THR A 131 20.38 6.44 -11.85
CA THR A 131 20.40 7.87 -11.51
C THR A 131 19.36 8.65 -12.30
N TRP A 132 19.10 9.88 -11.86
CA TRP A 132 18.22 10.81 -12.58
C TRP A 132 18.64 11.01 -14.05
N ASP A 133 19.94 11.23 -14.28
CA ASP A 133 20.42 11.53 -15.62
C ASP A 133 20.37 10.29 -16.53
N GLU A 134 20.63 9.10 -15.99
CA GLU A 134 20.47 7.85 -16.73
C GLU A 134 19.00 7.57 -17.06
N MET A 135 18.09 7.80 -16.11
CA MET A 135 16.65 7.66 -16.34
C MET A 135 16.15 8.63 -17.41
N ALA A 136 16.59 9.88 -17.37
CA ALA A 136 16.23 10.86 -18.38
C ALA A 136 16.75 10.46 -19.77
N ALA A 137 17.97 9.92 -19.85
CA ALA A 137 18.55 9.41 -21.11
C ALA A 137 17.81 8.19 -21.66
N VAL A 138 17.41 7.26 -20.79
CA VAL A 138 16.58 6.10 -21.16
C VAL A 138 15.21 6.54 -21.65
N ALA A 139 14.56 7.47 -20.94
CA ALA A 139 13.28 8.03 -21.37
C ALA A 139 13.39 8.73 -22.74
N GLU A 140 14.47 9.48 -22.99
CA GLU A 140 14.74 10.08 -24.31
C GLU A 140 14.92 9.01 -25.38
N ALA A 141 15.67 7.95 -25.11
CA ALA A 141 15.83 6.84 -26.03
C ALA A 141 14.49 6.15 -26.35
N PHE A 142 13.65 5.93 -25.35
CA PHE A 142 12.32 5.35 -25.52
C PHE A 142 11.40 6.22 -26.39
N VAL A 143 11.49 7.55 -26.28
CA VAL A 143 10.68 8.46 -27.11
C VAL A 143 11.22 8.59 -28.54
N THR A 144 12.54 8.44 -28.77
CA THR A 144 13.17 8.84 -30.04
C THR A 144 13.70 7.69 -30.89
N GLN A 145 13.85 6.48 -30.33
CA GLN A 145 14.54 5.37 -31.00
C GLN A 145 13.66 4.15 -31.32
N ASP A 146 12.32 4.34 -31.34
CA ASP A 146 11.37 3.28 -31.72
C ASP A 146 11.67 1.93 -30.99
N PRO A 147 11.56 1.90 -29.65
CA PRO A 147 11.96 0.74 -28.85
C PRO A 147 11.06 -0.49 -29.06
N ASP A 148 9.83 -0.32 -29.51
CA ASP A 148 8.88 -1.39 -29.83
C ASP A 148 8.97 -1.86 -31.29
N GLY A 149 9.76 -1.16 -32.13
CA GLY A 149 10.07 -1.55 -33.50
C GLY A 149 8.88 -1.46 -34.46
N ASN A 150 7.85 -0.68 -34.13
CA ASN A 150 6.64 -0.56 -34.94
C ASN A 150 6.78 0.45 -36.11
N GLY A 151 7.80 1.29 -36.09
CA GLY A 151 8.08 2.32 -37.10
C GLY A 151 7.31 3.62 -36.90
N GLU A 152 6.59 3.77 -35.81
CA GLU A 152 5.82 4.96 -35.46
C GLU A 152 6.46 5.72 -34.30
N ALA A 153 6.27 7.02 -34.22
CA ALA A 153 6.81 7.86 -33.12
C ALA A 153 5.69 8.09 -32.09
N ASP A 154 5.25 7.03 -31.42
CA ASP A 154 4.07 7.05 -30.55
C ASP A 154 4.32 6.50 -29.13
N THR A 155 5.58 6.26 -28.79
CA THR A 155 6.00 5.78 -27.48
C THR A 155 6.12 6.90 -26.46
N ILE A 156 5.80 6.57 -25.18
CA ILE A 156 5.85 7.45 -24.02
C ILE A 156 7.06 7.02 -23.16
N GLY A 157 7.97 7.95 -22.89
CA GLY A 157 9.13 7.69 -22.03
C GLY A 157 8.71 7.39 -20.59
N ILE A 158 8.09 8.36 -19.93
CA ILE A 158 7.59 8.25 -18.55
C ILE A 158 6.11 8.59 -18.54
N LEU A 159 5.27 7.69 -18.06
CA LEU A 159 3.85 7.94 -17.84
C LEU A 159 3.64 8.74 -16.56
N GLY A 160 2.87 9.80 -16.62
CA GLY A 160 2.49 10.59 -15.46
C GLY A 160 1.15 10.16 -14.82
N PRO A 161 0.73 10.83 -13.75
CA PRO A 161 -0.38 10.39 -12.88
C PRO A 161 -1.78 10.51 -13.50
N GLY A 162 -1.94 11.13 -14.63
CA GLY A 162 -3.27 11.36 -15.22
C GLY A 162 -4.02 12.52 -14.55
N ASN A 163 -5.26 12.76 -15.01
CA ASN A 163 -6.07 13.90 -14.57
C ASN A 163 -6.80 13.70 -13.23
N SER A 164 -6.84 12.47 -12.72
CA SER A 164 -7.49 12.13 -11.45
C SER A 164 -6.54 12.19 -10.25
N ASN A 165 -5.23 12.23 -10.51
CA ASN A 165 -4.20 12.21 -9.49
C ASN A 165 -3.39 13.52 -9.50
N HIS A 166 -2.79 13.86 -8.38
CA HIS A 166 -1.82 14.93 -8.30
C HIS A 166 -0.42 14.40 -8.59
N ILE A 167 0.46 15.23 -9.17
CA ILE A 167 1.82 14.83 -9.54
C ILE A 167 2.69 14.42 -8.34
N ASN A 168 2.28 14.82 -7.16
CA ASN A 168 2.94 14.58 -5.88
C ASN A 168 2.00 13.91 -4.88
N ASP A 169 1.02 13.15 -5.36
CA ASP A 169 0.12 12.45 -4.45
C ASP A 169 0.90 11.37 -3.71
N ILE A 170 0.89 11.48 -2.39
CA ILE A 170 1.63 10.61 -1.50
C ILE A 170 0.65 9.62 -0.91
N GLY A 171 0.96 8.36 -1.04
CA GLY A 171 0.09 7.30 -0.61
C GLY A 171 -0.05 6.25 -1.70
N ASP A 172 -1.05 5.42 -1.65
CA ASP A 172 -1.35 4.37 -2.61
C ASP A 172 -1.69 4.93 -4.01
N ASN A 173 -0.68 5.50 -4.67
CA ASN A 173 -0.83 6.22 -5.91
C ASN A 173 0.02 5.63 -7.04
N GLN A 174 -0.52 4.63 -7.70
CA GLN A 174 0.06 4.14 -8.94
C GLN A 174 0.10 5.26 -10.00
N PHE A 175 1.20 5.37 -10.73
CA PHE A 175 1.51 6.39 -11.74
C PHE A 175 1.91 7.77 -11.18
N GLY A 176 2.07 7.92 -9.87
CA GLY A 176 2.59 9.14 -9.24
C GLY A 176 4.04 9.43 -9.66
N LEU A 177 4.50 10.64 -9.35
CA LEU A 177 5.89 11.06 -9.63
C LEU A 177 6.71 11.19 -8.32
N ASP A 178 6.24 10.58 -7.24
CA ASP A 178 6.88 10.65 -5.93
C ASP A 178 8.36 10.24 -5.94
N PRO A 179 8.78 9.14 -6.61
CA PRO A 179 10.19 8.79 -6.69
C PRO A 179 11.06 9.88 -7.35
N LEU A 180 10.48 10.67 -8.26
CA LEU A 180 11.17 11.82 -8.86
C LEU A 180 11.39 12.94 -7.83
N PHE A 181 10.44 13.19 -6.94
CA PHE A 181 10.61 14.12 -5.82
C PHE A 181 11.61 13.58 -4.81
N HIS A 182 11.48 12.31 -4.44
CA HIS A 182 12.31 11.66 -3.41
C HIS A 182 13.79 11.62 -3.79
N SER A 183 14.13 11.54 -5.08
CA SER A 183 15.52 11.59 -5.54
C SER A 183 16.23 12.92 -5.22
N PHE A 184 15.46 13.98 -4.93
CA PHE A 184 15.93 15.26 -4.41
C PHE A 184 15.66 15.44 -2.92
N GLN A 185 15.29 14.36 -2.19
CA GLN A 185 14.89 14.39 -0.79
C GLN A 185 13.73 15.37 -0.53
N SER A 186 12.84 15.50 -1.49
CA SER A 186 11.62 16.29 -1.42
C SER A 186 10.43 15.39 -1.11
N TYR A 187 9.61 15.77 -0.12
CA TYR A 187 8.46 15.00 0.34
C TYR A 187 7.24 15.91 0.44
N PRO A 188 6.63 16.26 -0.69
CA PRO A 188 5.42 17.09 -0.68
C PRO A 188 4.33 16.47 0.20
N GLN A 189 3.56 17.32 0.87
CA GLN A 189 2.48 16.96 1.81
C GLN A 189 2.92 16.27 3.12
N TYR A 190 4.19 15.91 3.30
CA TYR A 190 4.73 15.34 4.54
C TYR A 190 5.19 16.42 5.52
N TRP A 191 5.00 16.12 6.79
CA TRP A 191 5.62 16.85 7.88
C TRP A 191 6.93 16.15 8.25
N LEU A 192 8.04 16.83 8.04
CA LEU A 192 9.38 16.31 8.28
C LEU A 192 9.88 16.82 9.62
N GLN A 193 10.51 15.96 10.41
CA GLN A 193 11.13 16.34 11.67
C GLN A 193 12.64 16.28 11.55
N ASP A 194 13.30 17.41 11.81
CA ASP A 194 14.77 17.50 11.90
C ASP A 194 15.28 16.87 13.21
N GLU A 195 16.58 16.60 13.29
CA GLU A 195 17.22 16.03 14.48
C GLU A 195 17.05 16.88 15.75
N ASP A 196 16.87 18.20 15.60
CA ASP A 196 16.62 19.12 16.73
C ASP A 196 15.15 19.15 17.18
N GLY A 197 14.28 18.35 16.53
CA GLY A 197 12.85 18.30 16.79
C GLY A 197 12.03 19.36 16.07
N THR A 198 12.65 20.20 15.23
CA THR A 198 11.92 21.18 14.40
C THR A 198 11.12 20.44 13.32
N VAL A 199 9.85 20.78 13.18
CA VAL A 199 8.96 20.20 12.17
C VAL A 199 8.73 21.17 11.03
N LYS A 200 8.87 20.69 9.78
CA LYS A 200 8.73 21.42 8.54
C LYS A 200 7.69 20.76 7.64
N TYR A 201 7.00 21.55 6.85
CA TYR A 201 6.08 21.04 5.84
C TYR A 201 6.83 20.86 4.51
N GLY A 202 6.86 19.62 3.99
CA GLY A 202 7.68 19.25 2.84
C GLY A 202 7.36 20.00 1.57
N SER A 203 6.08 20.29 1.28
CA SER A 203 5.67 20.95 0.03
C SER A 203 6.29 22.35 -0.17
N ILE A 204 6.72 23.02 0.90
CA ILE A 204 7.27 24.39 0.81
C ILE A 204 8.78 24.45 1.05
N GLN A 205 9.47 23.29 1.03
CA GLN A 205 10.91 23.25 1.21
C GLN A 205 11.65 23.57 -0.11
N PRO A 206 12.91 24.05 -0.03
CA PRO A 206 13.72 24.34 -1.22
C PRO A 206 13.91 23.12 -2.14
N GLU A 207 14.00 21.93 -1.58
CA GLU A 207 14.16 20.64 -2.27
C GLU A 207 12.97 20.39 -3.22
N THR A 208 11.75 20.72 -2.78
CA THR A 208 10.54 20.60 -3.60
C THR A 208 10.58 21.50 -4.83
N ARG A 209 11.09 22.72 -4.68
CA ARG A 209 11.30 23.61 -5.82
C ARG A 209 12.30 23.01 -6.82
N THR A 210 13.42 22.48 -6.32
CA THR A 210 14.45 21.86 -7.15
C THR A 210 13.87 20.66 -7.93
N ALA A 211 13.13 19.78 -7.25
CA ALA A 211 12.46 18.65 -7.88
C ALA A 211 11.48 19.09 -8.97
N LEU A 212 10.63 20.09 -8.67
CA LEU A 212 9.67 20.64 -9.64
C LEU A 212 10.35 21.23 -10.88
N GLU A 213 11.46 21.97 -10.74
CA GLU A 213 12.23 22.50 -11.86
C GLU A 213 12.77 21.38 -12.76
N LYS A 214 13.23 20.29 -12.18
CA LYS A 214 13.71 19.10 -12.90
C LYS A 214 12.58 18.33 -13.59
N ILE A 215 11.47 18.11 -12.92
CA ILE A 215 10.28 17.45 -13.48
C ILE A 215 9.70 18.31 -14.62
N GLN A 216 9.62 19.63 -14.45
CA GLN A 216 9.19 20.53 -15.50
C GLN A 216 10.05 20.42 -16.76
N LYS A 217 11.37 20.23 -16.59
CA LYS A 217 12.26 20.03 -17.73
C LYS A 217 11.94 18.73 -18.46
N LEU A 218 11.77 17.60 -17.78
CA LEU A 218 11.36 16.34 -18.40
C LEU A 218 10.04 16.48 -19.18
N TYR A 219 9.07 17.20 -18.60
CA TYR A 219 7.79 17.47 -19.28
C TYR A 219 7.95 18.36 -20.51
N THR A 220 8.75 19.43 -20.41
CA THR A 220 9.02 20.34 -21.53
C THR A 220 9.75 19.65 -22.68
N ASP A 221 10.66 18.74 -22.33
CA ASP A 221 11.42 17.92 -23.29
C ASP A 221 10.57 16.75 -23.84
N LYS A 222 9.32 16.59 -23.38
CA LYS A 222 8.36 15.54 -23.74
C LYS A 222 8.82 14.12 -23.35
N LEU A 223 9.64 14.01 -22.34
CA LEU A 223 10.06 12.73 -21.78
C LEU A 223 9.03 12.18 -20.78
N ILE A 224 8.26 13.05 -20.14
CA ILE A 224 7.01 12.70 -19.45
C ILE A 224 5.84 12.90 -20.42
N ASP A 225 4.85 12.01 -20.33
CA ASP A 225 3.63 12.05 -21.13
C ASP A 225 3.06 13.47 -21.27
N PRO A 226 3.06 14.07 -22.46
CA PRO A 226 2.56 15.42 -22.65
C PRO A 226 1.05 15.54 -22.41
N GLU A 227 0.32 14.43 -22.42
CA GLU A 227 -1.12 14.37 -22.17
C GLU A 227 -1.46 14.02 -20.72
N MET A 228 -0.48 13.90 -19.81
CA MET A 228 -0.70 13.43 -18.45
C MET A 228 -1.83 14.18 -17.71
N LEU A 229 -1.97 15.50 -17.93
CA LEU A 229 -2.97 16.34 -17.26
C LEU A 229 -4.41 16.13 -17.77
N VAL A 230 -4.58 15.47 -18.90
CA VAL A 230 -5.89 15.20 -19.52
C VAL A 230 -6.17 13.71 -19.66
N ARG A 231 -5.20 12.86 -19.41
CA ARG A 231 -5.33 11.40 -19.48
C ARG A 231 -6.23 10.90 -18.37
N SER A 232 -7.30 10.22 -18.73
CA SER A 232 -8.31 9.73 -17.78
C SER A 232 -8.05 8.30 -17.28
N ASN A 233 -7.25 7.50 -18.03
CA ASN A 233 -6.96 6.11 -17.69
C ASN A 233 -5.50 5.76 -18.03
N CYS A 234 -4.64 5.82 -17.02
CA CYS A 234 -3.23 5.47 -17.15
C CYS A 234 -3.02 3.97 -17.33
N GLN A 235 -3.82 3.12 -16.71
CA GLN A 235 -3.73 1.68 -16.84
C GLN A 235 -3.96 1.22 -18.27
N GLU A 236 -4.99 1.72 -18.94
CA GLU A 236 -5.22 1.42 -20.37
C GLU A 236 -4.04 1.88 -21.25
N THR A 237 -3.38 2.98 -20.86
CA THR A 237 -2.21 3.46 -21.60
C THR A 237 -1.02 2.51 -21.45
N VAL A 238 -0.78 1.96 -20.25
CA VAL A 238 0.22 0.90 -20.03
C VAL A 238 -0.11 -0.33 -20.87
N LEU A 239 -1.35 -0.80 -20.81
CA LEU A 239 -1.82 -1.98 -21.56
C LEU A 239 -1.82 -1.79 -23.09
N SER A 240 -1.81 -0.53 -23.58
CA SER A 240 -1.65 -0.26 -25.00
C SER A 240 -0.27 -0.57 -25.57
N GLY A 241 0.70 -0.93 -24.71
CA GLY A 241 2.08 -1.27 -25.09
C GLY A 241 2.98 -0.06 -25.38
N LYS A 242 2.51 1.19 -25.20
CA LYS A 242 3.22 2.41 -25.61
C LYS A 242 4.03 3.08 -24.50
N VAL A 243 4.03 2.55 -23.28
CA VAL A 243 4.69 3.15 -22.12
C VAL A 243 5.97 2.43 -21.79
N GLY A 244 7.07 3.17 -21.65
CA GLY A 244 8.38 2.62 -21.29
C GLY A 244 8.64 2.60 -19.79
N ILE A 245 8.26 3.65 -19.07
CA ILE A 245 8.46 3.81 -17.62
C ILE A 245 7.19 4.34 -16.98
N PHE A 246 6.85 3.81 -15.82
CA PHE A 246 5.93 4.42 -14.87
C PHE A 246 6.39 4.15 -13.44
N PHE A 247 5.83 4.88 -12.46
CA PHE A 247 6.08 4.62 -11.05
C PHE A 247 4.84 4.04 -10.39
N GLY A 248 5.03 3.08 -9.52
CA GLY A 248 3.94 2.44 -8.82
C GLY A 248 4.44 1.48 -7.75
N PRO A 249 3.58 1.05 -6.82
CA PRO A 249 3.95 0.11 -5.78
C PRO A 249 4.10 -1.32 -6.32
N TRP A 250 4.57 -2.23 -5.47
CA TRP A 250 4.79 -3.64 -5.79
C TRP A 250 3.59 -4.30 -6.51
N TRP A 251 2.37 -3.95 -6.12
CA TRP A 251 1.15 -4.52 -6.70
C TRP A 251 0.85 -4.02 -8.13
N SER A 252 1.68 -3.14 -8.69
CA SER A 252 1.57 -2.76 -10.11
C SER A 252 1.77 -3.93 -11.07
N GLY A 253 2.29 -5.07 -10.58
CA GLY A 253 2.29 -6.34 -11.29
C GLY A 253 0.89 -6.78 -11.75
N TYR A 254 -0.18 -6.41 -11.03
CA TYR A 254 -1.56 -6.64 -11.49
C TYR A 254 -1.90 -5.83 -12.74
N THR A 255 -1.40 -4.62 -12.85
CA THR A 255 -1.59 -3.76 -14.04
C THR A 255 -0.85 -4.30 -15.27
N VAL A 256 0.40 -4.74 -15.09
CA VAL A 256 1.22 -5.20 -16.22
C VAL A 256 1.05 -6.69 -16.54
N GLY A 257 0.38 -7.44 -15.65
CA GLY A 257 0.24 -8.89 -15.78
C GLY A 257 -0.44 -9.33 -17.07
N ASP A 258 -1.45 -8.62 -17.53
CA ASP A 258 -2.15 -8.93 -18.78
C ASP A 258 -1.23 -8.72 -20.01
N ALA A 259 -0.40 -7.67 -19.99
CA ALA A 259 0.59 -7.44 -21.05
C ALA A 259 1.67 -8.54 -21.08
N ILE A 260 2.09 -9.00 -19.89
CA ILE A 260 3.02 -10.12 -19.75
C ILE A 260 2.39 -11.42 -20.25
N LEU A 261 1.13 -11.68 -19.91
CA LEU A 261 0.39 -12.87 -20.37
C LEU A 261 0.24 -12.92 -21.90
N ALA A 262 0.08 -11.75 -22.52
CA ALA A 262 0.05 -11.65 -23.99
C ALA A 262 1.44 -11.88 -24.63
N GLY A 263 2.52 -11.91 -23.85
CA GLY A 263 3.89 -12.03 -24.33
C GLY A 263 4.39 -10.79 -25.08
N GLU A 264 3.74 -9.66 -24.87
CA GLU A 264 4.00 -8.40 -25.59
C GLU A 264 4.93 -7.46 -24.82
N ALA A 265 5.13 -7.70 -23.51
CA ALA A 265 5.92 -6.83 -22.65
C ALA A 265 6.66 -7.59 -21.56
N ASP A 266 7.92 -7.26 -21.32
CA ASP A 266 8.71 -7.69 -20.17
C ASP A 266 8.96 -6.51 -19.25
N TRP A 267 8.33 -6.50 -18.06
CA TRP A 267 8.41 -5.44 -17.09
C TRP A 267 9.31 -5.83 -15.91
N ARG A 268 10.15 -4.89 -15.47
CA ARG A 268 10.97 -5.01 -14.26
C ARG A 268 10.76 -3.81 -13.36
N ALA A 269 11.04 -4.02 -12.07
CA ALA A 269 10.90 -3.00 -11.03
C ALA A 269 12.25 -2.71 -10.36
N TYR A 270 12.51 -1.44 -10.05
CA TYR A 270 13.77 -0.99 -9.46
C TYR A 270 13.57 0.19 -8.51
N PHE A 271 14.35 0.22 -7.44
CA PHE A 271 14.45 1.40 -6.56
C PHE A 271 15.32 2.49 -7.21
N THR A 272 14.75 3.20 -8.15
CA THR A 272 15.38 4.29 -8.88
C THR A 272 14.37 5.39 -9.22
N PRO A 273 14.79 6.65 -9.48
CA PRO A 273 16.18 7.11 -9.47
C PRO A 273 16.74 7.31 -8.06
N LEU A 274 18.03 7.03 -7.89
CA LEU A 274 18.74 7.29 -6.64
C LEU A 274 19.04 8.76 -6.47
N SER A 275 19.13 9.21 -5.22
CA SER A 275 19.65 10.53 -4.84
C SER A 275 21.16 10.65 -5.14
N GLU A 276 21.70 11.87 -5.07
CA GLU A 276 23.13 12.14 -5.33
C GLU A 276 24.06 11.36 -4.40
N ASP A 277 23.62 10.99 -3.21
CA ASP A 277 24.37 10.17 -2.24
C ASP A 277 24.30 8.66 -2.51
N GLY A 278 23.58 8.25 -3.55
CA GLY A 278 23.44 6.86 -3.96
C GLY A 278 22.38 6.07 -3.20
N ASN A 279 21.54 6.73 -2.39
CA ASN A 279 20.45 6.09 -1.67
C ASN A 279 19.12 6.27 -2.40
N TYR A 280 18.23 5.28 -2.25
CA TYR A 280 16.82 5.43 -2.58
C TYR A 280 16.05 5.88 -1.35
N TYR A 281 15.50 7.07 -1.39
CA TYR A 281 14.64 7.59 -0.34
C TYR A 281 13.18 7.38 -0.71
N THR A 282 12.36 7.08 0.29
CA THR A 282 10.93 6.92 0.07
C THR A 282 10.14 7.34 1.30
N HIS A 283 8.97 7.94 1.08
CA HIS A 283 8.03 8.16 2.16
C HIS A 283 7.44 6.84 2.63
N MET A 284 7.06 6.77 3.89
CA MET A 284 6.43 5.60 4.50
C MET A 284 5.00 5.93 4.90
N PRO A 285 4.06 4.98 4.75
CA PRO A 285 2.71 5.17 5.24
C PRO A 285 2.68 5.28 6.77
N ASP A 286 1.57 5.78 7.31
CA ASP A 286 1.32 5.65 8.74
C ASP A 286 1.23 4.15 9.10
N PRO A 287 1.81 3.71 10.22
CA PRO A 287 1.83 2.30 10.63
C PRO A 287 0.45 1.66 10.77
N THR A 288 -0.58 2.47 10.93
CA THR A 288 -2.00 2.09 10.80
C THR A 288 -2.83 3.31 10.41
N SER A 289 -3.79 3.13 9.53
CA SER A 289 -4.75 4.17 9.14
C SER A 289 -6.05 4.10 9.93
N LYS A 290 -6.31 2.98 10.64
CA LYS A 290 -7.54 2.68 11.35
C LYS A 290 -7.27 2.19 12.77
N TYR A 291 -8.07 2.68 13.70
CA TYR A 291 -7.94 2.42 15.12
C TYR A 291 -9.29 1.92 15.66
N VAL A 292 -9.37 0.65 16.04
CA VAL A 292 -10.54 0.16 16.79
C VAL A 292 -10.34 0.53 18.25
N VAL A 293 -11.22 1.37 18.77
CA VAL A 293 -11.15 1.90 20.14
C VAL A 293 -12.38 1.51 20.93
N VAL A 294 -12.23 1.45 22.25
CA VAL A 294 -13.28 1.09 23.19
C VAL A 294 -13.52 2.24 24.16
N SER A 295 -14.78 2.68 24.23
CA SER A 295 -15.22 3.74 25.15
C SER A 295 -15.00 3.35 26.62
N LYS A 296 -14.68 4.31 27.48
CA LYS A 296 -14.64 4.09 28.93
C LYS A 296 -15.97 3.63 29.55
N SER A 297 -17.07 3.87 28.88
CA SER A 297 -18.40 3.41 29.32
C SER A 297 -18.66 1.94 28.99
N CYS A 298 -17.90 1.34 28.07
CA CYS A 298 -18.04 -0.06 27.68
C CYS A 298 -17.65 -0.97 28.86
N LYS A 299 -18.53 -1.93 29.17
CA LYS A 299 -18.34 -2.87 30.28
C LYS A 299 -17.73 -4.19 29.84
N ASN A 300 -17.72 -4.49 28.54
CA ASN A 300 -17.27 -5.74 27.94
C ASN A 300 -16.25 -5.47 26.82
N PRO A 301 -15.07 -4.87 27.14
CA PRO A 301 -14.06 -4.52 26.12
C PRO A 301 -13.55 -5.74 25.36
N GLU A 302 -13.58 -6.91 25.98
CA GLU A 302 -13.17 -8.18 25.35
C GLU A 302 -14.03 -8.55 24.13
N ALA A 303 -15.21 -7.98 23.97
CA ALA A 303 -16.06 -8.24 22.82
C ALA A 303 -15.42 -7.74 21.52
N ALA A 304 -14.67 -6.62 21.55
CA ALA A 304 -13.92 -6.14 20.39
C ALA A 304 -12.92 -7.18 19.88
N PHE A 305 -12.13 -7.77 20.80
CA PHE A 305 -11.16 -8.79 20.46
C PHE A 305 -11.83 -10.08 19.95
N LYS A 306 -12.92 -10.51 20.58
CA LYS A 306 -13.66 -11.69 20.13
C LYS A 306 -14.23 -11.51 18.73
N MET A 307 -14.77 -10.32 18.41
CA MET A 307 -15.28 -10.02 17.08
C MET A 307 -14.16 -10.02 16.03
N ILE A 308 -13.03 -9.34 16.32
CA ILE A 308 -11.89 -9.29 15.40
C ILE A 308 -11.27 -10.68 15.21
N ASN A 309 -11.06 -11.46 16.28
CA ASN A 309 -10.57 -12.83 16.17
C ASN A 309 -11.48 -13.70 15.29
N TYR A 310 -12.80 -13.53 15.44
CA TYR A 310 -13.79 -14.29 14.66
C TYR A 310 -13.72 -13.92 13.18
N LEU A 311 -13.59 -12.62 12.87
CA LEU A 311 -13.35 -12.14 11.51
C LEU A 311 -12.08 -12.77 10.91
N VAL A 312 -10.95 -12.59 11.57
CA VAL A 312 -9.63 -13.04 11.10
C VAL A 312 -9.57 -14.55 10.89
N ALA A 313 -10.32 -15.31 11.70
CA ALA A 313 -10.40 -16.76 11.58
C ALA A 313 -11.28 -17.26 10.42
N ASN A 314 -12.28 -16.47 10.00
CA ASN A 314 -13.32 -16.96 9.09
C ASN A 314 -13.41 -16.18 7.76
N GLU A 315 -12.78 -15.02 7.62
CA GLU A 315 -12.93 -14.13 6.46
C GLU A 315 -12.65 -14.84 5.13
N GLN A 316 -11.57 -15.64 5.06
CA GLN A 316 -11.24 -16.43 3.87
C GLN A 316 -12.29 -17.50 3.59
N GLN A 317 -12.69 -18.25 4.62
CA GLN A 317 -13.69 -19.30 4.49
C GLN A 317 -15.05 -18.74 4.02
N TRP A 318 -15.44 -17.57 4.50
CA TRP A 318 -16.67 -16.91 4.03
C TRP A 318 -16.61 -16.50 2.56
N THR A 319 -15.42 -16.16 2.08
CA THR A 319 -15.19 -15.88 0.66
C THR A 319 -15.29 -17.18 -0.15
N ASP A 320 -14.63 -18.23 0.28
CA ASP A 320 -14.64 -19.55 -0.38
C ASP A 320 -16.05 -20.17 -0.41
N ASP A 321 -16.84 -19.97 0.65
CA ASP A 321 -18.22 -20.43 0.76
C ASP A 321 -19.23 -19.53 0.02
N GLY A 322 -18.80 -18.43 -0.57
CA GLY A 322 -19.66 -17.48 -1.29
C GLY A 322 -20.58 -16.66 -0.38
N ILE A 323 -20.30 -16.61 0.93
CA ILE A 323 -21.00 -15.72 1.90
C ILE A 323 -20.58 -14.29 1.65
N THR A 324 -19.28 -14.07 1.49
CA THR A 324 -18.72 -12.77 1.04
C THR A 324 -18.89 -12.64 -0.46
N SER A 325 -19.48 -11.54 -0.90
CA SER A 325 -19.72 -11.20 -2.31
C SER A 325 -19.60 -9.70 -2.52
N SER A 326 -19.71 -9.25 -3.76
CA SER A 326 -19.76 -7.81 -4.06
C SER A 326 -20.94 -7.07 -3.41
N GLU A 327 -22.04 -7.80 -3.12
CA GLU A 327 -23.22 -7.25 -2.45
C GLU A 327 -23.21 -7.43 -0.93
N MET A 328 -22.32 -8.29 -0.41
CA MET A 328 -22.18 -8.63 1.01
C MET A 328 -20.70 -8.74 1.37
N SER A 329 -19.94 -7.66 1.21
CA SER A 329 -18.52 -7.65 1.58
C SER A 329 -18.33 -7.55 3.10
N CYS A 330 -17.26 -8.18 3.62
CA CYS A 330 -16.88 -7.99 5.01
C CYS A 330 -16.59 -6.51 5.31
N ALA A 331 -15.99 -5.80 4.36
CA ALA A 331 -15.64 -4.40 4.51
C ALA A 331 -16.83 -3.48 4.81
N ASP A 332 -17.98 -3.77 4.20
CA ASP A 332 -19.17 -2.93 4.32
C ASP A 332 -20.11 -3.39 5.45
N PHE A 333 -20.08 -4.69 5.78
CA PHE A 333 -21.13 -5.29 6.61
C PHE A 333 -20.65 -5.93 7.91
N TYR A 334 -19.33 -6.23 8.05
CA TYR A 334 -18.80 -6.78 9.30
C TYR A 334 -18.46 -5.64 10.29
N PRO A 335 -18.99 -5.66 11.53
CA PRO A 335 -18.67 -4.64 12.53
C PRO A 335 -17.17 -4.66 12.88
N LEU A 336 -16.56 -3.48 13.01
CA LEU A 336 -15.12 -3.30 13.31
C LEU A 336 -14.19 -3.92 12.26
N TRP A 337 -14.66 -4.12 11.03
CA TRP A 337 -13.80 -4.60 9.96
C TRP A 337 -12.65 -3.62 9.67
N ASN A 338 -11.48 -4.18 9.50
CA ASN A 338 -10.30 -3.56 8.89
C ASN A 338 -9.57 -4.65 8.10
N GLY A 339 -8.72 -4.26 7.18
CA GLY A 339 -7.83 -5.19 6.49
C GLY A 339 -6.73 -5.67 7.43
N TYR A 340 -7.06 -6.66 8.29
CA TYR A 340 -6.10 -7.22 9.23
C TYR A 340 -5.16 -8.18 8.50
N ASP A 341 -3.88 -7.81 8.44
CA ASP A 341 -2.81 -8.61 7.87
C ASP A 341 -1.46 -8.29 8.53
N ASN A 342 -0.42 -9.08 8.21
CA ASN A 342 0.93 -8.76 8.65
C ASN A 342 1.46 -7.52 7.92
N ALA A 343 2.17 -6.66 8.64
CA ALA A 343 2.81 -5.50 8.05
C ALA A 343 3.91 -5.87 7.03
N ASP A 344 4.51 -7.04 7.18
CA ASP A 344 5.59 -7.60 6.36
C ASP A 344 5.12 -8.74 5.41
N GLU A 345 3.80 -8.82 5.16
CA GLU A 345 3.19 -9.89 4.34
C GLU A 345 3.88 -10.05 2.99
N ILE A 346 4.23 -8.95 2.35
CA ILE A 346 4.73 -8.94 0.98
C ILE A 346 6.21 -9.36 0.93
N GLU A 347 7.02 -8.83 1.84
CA GLU A 347 8.43 -9.18 1.93
C GLU A 347 8.60 -10.67 2.27
N VAL A 348 7.85 -11.16 3.25
CA VAL A 348 7.87 -12.58 3.65
C VAL A 348 7.39 -13.47 2.52
N SER A 349 6.34 -13.07 1.80
CA SER A 349 5.83 -13.84 0.66
C SER A 349 6.87 -13.91 -0.48
N CYS A 350 7.50 -12.77 -0.83
CA CYS A 350 8.54 -12.71 -1.84
C CYS A 350 9.73 -13.60 -1.47
N GLU A 351 10.33 -13.41 -0.29
CA GLU A 351 11.48 -14.21 0.18
C GLU A 351 11.17 -15.72 0.21
N THR A 352 9.97 -16.07 0.64
CA THR A 352 9.57 -17.48 0.72
C THR A 352 9.42 -18.10 -0.65
N LEU A 353 8.82 -17.39 -1.60
CA LEU A 353 8.71 -17.84 -2.99
C LEU A 353 10.07 -18.01 -3.65
N GLU A 354 11.00 -17.08 -3.43
CA GLU A 354 12.35 -17.16 -3.97
C GLU A 354 13.13 -18.38 -3.41
N LYS A 355 13.08 -18.59 -2.09
CA LYS A 355 13.70 -19.78 -1.45
C LYS A 355 13.10 -21.08 -1.98
N TYR A 356 11.78 -21.08 -2.19
CA TYR A 356 11.08 -22.23 -2.76
C TYR A 356 11.49 -22.48 -4.22
N LEU A 357 11.57 -21.44 -5.04
CA LEU A 357 12.02 -21.52 -6.43
C LEU A 357 13.49 -21.96 -6.53
N ALA A 358 14.34 -21.54 -5.61
CA ALA A 358 15.73 -21.97 -5.49
C ALA A 358 15.88 -23.42 -4.98
N GLY A 359 14.79 -24.05 -4.52
CA GLY A 359 14.82 -25.40 -3.94
C GLY A 359 15.44 -25.48 -2.55
N GLU A 360 15.54 -24.35 -1.85
CA GLU A 360 16.09 -24.27 -0.49
C GLU A 360 15.09 -24.74 0.55
N ILE A 361 13.79 -24.57 0.28
CA ILE A 361 12.68 -25.01 1.13
C ILE A 361 11.63 -25.78 0.33
N THR A 362 10.78 -26.51 1.02
CA THR A 362 9.60 -27.22 0.49
C THR A 362 8.32 -26.68 1.11
N MET A 363 7.16 -27.10 0.59
CA MET A 363 5.86 -26.73 1.19
C MET A 363 5.74 -27.14 2.67
N ASP A 364 6.38 -28.24 3.06
CA ASP A 364 6.33 -28.76 4.44
C ASP A 364 7.17 -27.93 5.43
N ASP A 365 8.05 -27.07 4.94
CA ASP A 365 8.91 -26.21 5.76
C ASP A 365 8.24 -24.86 6.09
N VAL A 366 7.05 -24.55 5.53
CA VAL A 366 6.39 -23.25 5.64
C VAL A 366 5.18 -23.30 6.57
N ASP A 367 5.12 -22.39 7.53
CA ASP A 367 3.93 -22.15 8.35
C ASP A 367 2.98 -21.16 7.62
N PHE A 368 1.89 -21.69 7.09
CA PHE A 368 0.87 -20.90 6.40
C PHE A 368 -0.16 -20.24 7.33
N SER A 369 -0.03 -20.37 8.65
CA SER A 369 -1.06 -19.90 9.59
C SER A 369 -1.18 -18.38 9.65
N GLN A 370 -0.09 -17.66 9.38
CA GLN A 370 -0.02 -16.20 9.47
C GLN A 370 -0.27 -15.51 8.11
N HIS A 371 0.13 -16.14 7.00
CA HIS A 371 0.09 -15.56 5.66
C HIS A 371 -1.05 -16.15 4.82
N LYS A 372 -2.06 -15.33 4.51
CA LYS A 372 -3.33 -15.80 3.90
C LYS A 372 -3.16 -16.45 2.53
N LEU A 373 -2.32 -15.89 1.67
CA LEU A 373 -2.22 -16.25 0.27
C LEU A 373 -0.95 -17.03 -0.09
N LEU A 374 0.02 -17.11 0.80
CA LEU A 374 1.33 -17.70 0.53
C LEU A 374 1.23 -19.16 0.04
N LYS A 375 0.31 -19.94 0.60
CA LYS A 375 0.12 -21.33 0.15
C LYS A 375 -0.33 -21.41 -1.30
N SER A 376 -1.32 -20.61 -1.68
CA SER A 376 -1.82 -20.58 -3.06
C SER A 376 -0.78 -20.02 -4.03
N ASP A 377 0.04 -19.09 -3.60
CA ASP A 377 1.15 -18.54 -4.38
C ASP A 377 2.22 -19.62 -4.66
N MET A 378 2.60 -20.41 -3.66
CA MET A 378 3.55 -21.52 -3.82
C MET A 378 2.99 -22.65 -4.69
N GLU A 379 1.69 -22.97 -4.56
CA GLU A 379 1.01 -23.92 -5.45
C GLU A 379 1.01 -23.43 -6.90
N ALA A 380 0.70 -22.14 -7.13
CA ALA A 380 0.70 -21.54 -8.46
C ALA A 380 2.11 -21.54 -9.10
N VAL A 381 3.12 -21.16 -8.35
CA VAL A 381 4.52 -21.20 -8.80
C VAL A 381 4.93 -22.63 -9.22
N THR A 382 4.52 -23.64 -8.46
CA THR A 382 4.85 -25.04 -8.76
C THR A 382 4.32 -25.48 -10.11
N GLU A 383 3.12 -25.05 -10.49
CA GLU A 383 2.50 -25.44 -11.76
C GLU A 383 2.92 -24.56 -12.94
N LEU A 384 3.25 -23.29 -12.67
CA LEU A 384 3.54 -22.32 -13.73
C LEU A 384 5.00 -22.26 -14.13
N LYS A 385 5.95 -22.54 -13.22
CA LYS A 385 7.38 -22.49 -13.55
C LYS A 385 7.80 -23.57 -14.54
N LYS A 386 8.73 -23.22 -15.44
CA LYS A 386 9.42 -24.16 -16.31
C LYS A 386 10.83 -24.41 -15.79
N GLU A 387 11.28 -25.64 -15.87
CA GLU A 387 12.66 -26.00 -15.51
C GLU A 387 13.61 -25.90 -16.73
N PRO A 388 14.84 -25.43 -16.57
CA PRO A 388 15.41 -24.89 -15.32
C PRO A 388 14.87 -23.49 -15.06
N TYR A 389 14.45 -23.22 -13.81
CA TYR A 389 14.08 -21.89 -13.36
C TYR A 389 15.30 -21.22 -12.71
N ASP A 390 15.73 -20.10 -13.22
CA ASP A 390 16.90 -19.34 -12.77
C ASP A 390 16.64 -17.83 -12.60
N ASP A 391 15.60 -17.29 -13.21
CA ASP A 391 15.17 -15.92 -13.04
C ASP A 391 13.68 -15.76 -13.43
N PHE A 392 13.15 -14.54 -13.33
CA PHE A 392 11.80 -14.19 -13.76
C PHE A 392 11.75 -13.79 -15.25
N SER A 393 12.35 -14.55 -16.13
CA SER A 393 12.20 -14.33 -17.58
C SER A 393 10.91 -14.95 -18.10
N LEU A 394 10.27 -14.35 -19.10
CA LEU A 394 8.96 -14.81 -19.62
C LEU A 394 8.99 -16.25 -20.14
N ASP A 395 10.12 -16.71 -20.66
CA ASP A 395 10.32 -18.07 -21.14
C ASP A 395 10.35 -19.12 -20.02
N LYS A 396 10.54 -18.70 -18.77
CA LYS A 396 10.54 -19.56 -17.58
C LYS A 396 9.15 -19.86 -17.04
N TRP A 397 8.11 -19.31 -17.64
CA TRP A 397 6.74 -19.47 -17.20
C TRP A 397 5.83 -20.11 -18.24
N ASN A 398 4.88 -20.93 -17.80
CA ASN A 398 3.86 -21.51 -18.66
C ASN A 398 2.68 -20.54 -18.77
N LEU A 399 2.79 -19.58 -19.67
CA LEU A 399 1.83 -18.49 -19.84
C LEU A 399 0.52 -18.94 -20.51
N ASP A 400 0.48 -20.10 -21.18
CA ASP A 400 -0.69 -20.60 -21.91
C ASP A 400 -1.75 -21.26 -21.00
N SER A 401 -1.44 -21.49 -19.73
CA SER A 401 -2.36 -22.16 -18.81
C SER A 401 -3.45 -21.22 -18.30
N ASP A 402 -4.63 -21.77 -17.99
CA ASP A 402 -5.70 -20.98 -17.34
C ASP A 402 -5.28 -20.50 -15.94
N LEU A 403 -4.42 -21.25 -15.26
CA LEU A 403 -3.86 -20.87 -13.97
C LEU A 403 -2.99 -19.61 -14.10
N ALA A 404 -2.23 -19.45 -15.19
CA ALA A 404 -1.43 -18.24 -15.44
C ALA A 404 -2.31 -16.99 -15.51
N LYS A 405 -3.44 -17.06 -16.21
CA LYS A 405 -4.38 -15.94 -16.34
C LYS A 405 -4.89 -15.42 -14.99
N THR A 406 -4.99 -16.31 -14.00
CA THR A 406 -5.50 -15.96 -12.67
C THR A 406 -4.39 -15.53 -11.71
N ASN A 407 -3.24 -16.20 -11.76
CA ASN A 407 -2.21 -16.06 -10.72
C ASN A 407 -0.96 -15.28 -11.15
N LEU A 408 -0.64 -15.22 -12.45
CA LEU A 408 0.58 -14.54 -12.90
C LEU A 408 0.63 -13.05 -12.48
N PRO A 409 -0.45 -12.26 -12.54
CA PRO A 409 -0.40 -10.87 -12.09
C PRO A 409 0.06 -10.72 -10.64
N ARG A 410 -0.39 -11.61 -9.75
CA ARG A 410 0.08 -11.64 -8.36
C ARG A 410 1.53 -12.12 -8.25
N LEU A 411 1.94 -13.13 -9.00
CA LEU A 411 3.32 -13.60 -8.99
C LEU A 411 4.30 -12.54 -9.55
N VAL A 412 3.89 -11.78 -10.57
CA VAL A 412 4.65 -10.60 -11.05
C VAL A 412 4.77 -9.56 -9.95
N SER A 413 3.67 -9.29 -9.25
CA SER A 413 3.67 -8.35 -8.13
C SER A 413 4.64 -8.79 -7.01
N LEU A 414 4.70 -10.09 -6.70
CA LEU A 414 5.58 -10.62 -5.65
C LEU A 414 7.03 -10.79 -6.10
N LEU A 415 7.28 -11.39 -7.28
CA LEU A 415 8.63 -11.77 -7.71
C LEU A 415 9.36 -10.69 -8.53
N VAL A 416 8.63 -9.70 -9.01
CA VAL A 416 9.21 -8.53 -9.72
C VAL A 416 9.02 -7.28 -8.90
N GLY A 417 7.78 -6.96 -8.51
CA GLY A 417 7.44 -5.73 -7.79
C GLY A 417 7.95 -5.73 -6.34
N ALA A 418 7.86 -6.85 -5.61
CA ALA A 418 8.33 -6.88 -4.23
C ALA A 418 9.85 -7.16 -4.09
N ALA A 419 10.51 -7.65 -5.13
CA ALA A 419 11.94 -7.98 -5.06
C ALA A 419 12.85 -6.80 -4.64
N PRO A 420 12.67 -5.55 -5.13
CA PRO A 420 13.47 -4.41 -4.66
C PRO A 420 13.35 -4.16 -3.15
N TYR A 421 12.20 -4.40 -2.55
CA TYR A 421 11.99 -4.21 -1.09
C TYR A 421 12.76 -5.23 -0.25
N VAL A 422 12.99 -6.42 -0.80
CA VAL A 422 13.72 -7.50 -0.14
C VAL A 422 15.23 -7.38 -0.37
N HIS A 423 15.65 -7.02 -1.58
CA HIS A 423 17.06 -7.11 -1.99
C HIS A 423 17.80 -5.79 -1.98
N ASP A 424 17.10 -4.67 -2.19
CA ASP A 424 17.70 -3.36 -2.27
C ASP A 424 17.57 -2.60 -0.96
N LYS A 425 18.42 -1.60 -0.78
CA LYS A 425 18.39 -0.73 0.38
C LYS A 425 17.60 0.53 0.06
N TYR A 426 16.73 0.91 0.98
CA TYR A 426 16.03 2.18 0.94
C TYR A 426 16.13 2.91 2.28
N VAL A 427 15.92 4.22 2.25
CA VAL A 427 15.89 5.07 3.44
C VAL A 427 14.45 5.52 3.68
N PRO A 428 13.80 5.00 4.72
CA PRO A 428 12.41 5.34 5.01
C PRO A 428 12.29 6.76 5.59
N VAL A 429 11.30 7.52 5.14
CA VAL A 429 10.98 8.85 5.64
C VAL A 429 9.55 8.85 6.19
N TYR A 430 9.44 8.99 7.49
CA TYR A 430 8.16 8.95 8.19
C TYR A 430 7.54 10.33 8.33
N ASN A 431 6.22 10.40 8.28
CA ASN A 431 5.49 11.61 8.60
C ASN A 431 5.58 11.90 10.10
N ALA A 432 6.02 13.11 10.46
CA ALA A 432 6.12 13.52 11.87
C ALA A 432 4.75 13.59 12.59
N TYR A 433 3.67 13.61 11.84
CA TYR A 433 2.31 13.65 12.39
C TYR A 433 1.40 12.61 11.73
N SER A 434 0.98 11.61 12.48
CA SER A 434 -0.17 10.79 12.14
C SER A 434 -1.45 11.52 12.56
N GLY A 435 -2.24 11.97 11.59
CA GLY A 435 -3.45 12.76 11.82
C GLY A 435 -3.21 14.25 12.15
N GLN A 436 -4.28 15.03 12.10
CA GLN A 436 -4.24 16.48 12.25
C GLN A 436 -4.42 16.92 13.72
N THR A 437 -3.68 17.95 14.11
CA THR A 437 -3.96 18.69 15.37
C THR A 437 -5.19 19.58 15.20
N GLU A 438 -5.82 20.03 16.30
CA GLU A 438 -6.97 20.98 16.23
C GLU A 438 -6.63 22.26 15.47
N THR A 439 -5.41 22.77 15.64
CA THR A 439 -4.94 23.97 14.93
C THR A 439 -4.81 23.70 13.43
N MET A 440 -4.34 22.51 13.06
CA MET A 440 -4.29 22.07 11.66
C MET A 440 -5.71 21.96 11.10
N GLN A 441 -6.63 21.28 11.78
CA GLN A 441 -8.03 21.15 11.34
C GLN A 441 -8.68 22.53 11.10
N ALA A 442 -8.47 23.47 11.99
CA ALA A 442 -9.06 24.81 11.88
C ALA A 442 -8.51 25.65 10.73
N LYS A 443 -7.26 25.44 10.31
CA LYS A 443 -6.55 26.29 9.35
C LYS A 443 -6.21 25.59 8.04
N TRP A 444 -6.06 24.27 8.05
CA TRP A 444 -5.48 23.49 6.96
C TRP A 444 -6.28 23.59 5.65
N ALA A 445 -7.61 23.49 5.73
CA ALA A 445 -8.48 23.56 4.56
C ALA A 445 -8.28 24.83 3.72
N ASN A 446 -7.89 25.94 4.37
CA ASN A 446 -7.59 27.19 3.65
C ASN A 446 -6.16 27.23 3.13
N LEU A 447 -5.20 26.64 3.85
CA LEU A 447 -3.79 26.60 3.43
C LEU A 447 -3.59 25.62 2.28
N LYS A 448 -4.22 24.46 2.32
CA LYS A 448 -4.15 23.44 1.25
C LYS A 448 -4.67 23.94 -0.11
N LYS A 449 -5.57 24.93 -0.11
CA LYS A 449 -6.03 25.57 -1.36
C LYS A 449 -4.97 26.47 -2.01
N MET A 450 -3.93 26.81 -1.28
CA MET A 450 -2.84 27.66 -1.76
C MET A 450 -1.65 26.84 -2.26
N GLU A 451 -1.62 25.58 -1.92
CA GLU A 451 -0.67 24.58 -2.40
C GLU A 451 -1.02 24.15 -3.82
#